data_5939c5a04baaa945f4f7462ca34ad008
#
_entry.id   5939c5a04baaa945f4f7462ca34ad008
#
_cell.length_a   1.000
_cell.length_b   1.000
_cell.length_c   1.000
_cell.angle_alpha   90.00
_cell.angle_beta   90.00
_cell.angle_gamma   90.00
#
_symmetry.space_group_name_H-M   'P 1'
#
loop_
_entity.id
_entity.type
_entity.pdbx_description
1 polymer ?
#
loop_
_entity_poly.entity_id
_entity_poly.type
_entity_poly.pdbx_seq_one_letter_code
_entity_poly.pdbx_strand_id
1 'polypeptide(L)' 'MGKNLRLKSARAALDLSQDDLAKKCEVSRQTISSIEKGDYNPTINLCIKICKILGKTLDDLFWDPDEI' A
#
# COMPACT_ATOMS: atom_id res chain seq x y z
N MET A 1 -7.62 -2.81 12.09
CA MET A 1 -7.75 -2.60 10.65
C MET A 1 -7.51 -3.91 9.92
N GLY A 2 -8.32 -4.23 8.92
CA GLY A 2 -8.17 -5.47 8.16
C GLY A 2 -7.02 -5.42 7.16
N LYS A 3 -6.82 -6.54 6.45
CA LYS A 3 -5.83 -6.63 5.39
C LYS A 3 -6.12 -5.61 4.31
N ASN A 4 -5.06 -5.05 3.72
CA ASN A 4 -5.21 -4.12 2.61
C ASN A 4 -5.08 -4.87 1.28
N LEU A 5 -6.17 -5.49 0.86
CA LEU A 5 -6.19 -6.26 -0.38
C LEU A 5 -6.16 -5.36 -1.62
N ARG A 6 -6.62 -4.11 -1.49
CA ARG A 6 -6.57 -3.15 -2.59
C ARG A 6 -5.14 -2.80 -2.96
N LEU A 7 -4.30 -2.59 -1.96
CA LEU A 7 -2.88 -2.34 -2.17
C LEU A 7 -2.22 -3.54 -2.83
N LYS A 8 -2.49 -4.73 -2.31
CA LYS A 8 -1.94 -5.97 -2.88
C LYS A 8 -2.36 -6.15 -4.33
N SER A 9 -3.64 -5.93 -4.65
CA SER A 9 -4.15 -6.06 -6.01
C SER A 9 -3.54 -5.04 -6.95
N ALA A 10 -3.42 -3.79 -6.52
CA ALA A 10 -2.85 -2.73 -7.34
C ALA A 10 -1.37 -2.99 -7.64
N ARG A 11 -0.65 -3.49 -6.64
CA ARG A 11 0.75 -3.86 -6.80
C ARG A 11 0.90 -5.01 -7.80
N ALA A 12 0.10 -6.05 -7.62
CA ALA A 12 0.14 -7.23 -8.48
C ALA A 12 -0.22 -6.90 -9.92
N ALA A 13 -1.15 -5.97 -10.12
CA ALA A 13 -1.56 -5.54 -11.46
C ALA A 13 -0.42 -4.92 -12.26
N LEU A 14 0.59 -4.38 -11.58
CA LEU A 14 1.78 -3.82 -12.20
C LEU A 14 2.98 -4.78 -12.17
N ASP A 15 2.74 -6.03 -11.81
CA ASP A 15 3.79 -7.06 -11.68
C ASP A 15 4.92 -6.65 -10.72
N LEU A 16 4.58 -5.88 -9.70
CA LEU A 16 5.54 -5.49 -8.67
C LEU A 16 5.48 -6.44 -7.49
N SER A 17 6.64 -6.94 -7.05
CA SER A 17 6.73 -7.67 -5.81
C SER A 17 6.67 -6.68 -4.63
N GLN A 18 6.49 -7.21 -3.41
CA GLN A 18 6.56 -6.37 -2.22
C GLN A 18 7.92 -5.67 -2.13
N ASP A 19 8.98 -6.38 -2.48
CA ASP A 19 10.33 -5.82 -2.47
C ASP A 19 10.49 -4.71 -3.51
N ASP A 20 9.94 -4.91 -4.71
CA ASP A 20 9.98 -3.90 -5.76
C ASP A 20 9.29 -2.61 -5.32
N LEU A 21 8.11 -2.73 -4.73
CA LEU A 21 7.37 -1.56 -4.26
C LEU A 21 8.12 -0.89 -3.11
N ALA A 22 8.66 -1.69 -2.20
CA ALA A 22 9.42 -1.16 -1.05
C ALA A 22 10.62 -0.33 -1.52
N LYS A 23 11.35 -0.83 -2.51
CA LYS A 23 12.49 -0.11 -3.07
C LYS A 23 12.07 1.22 -3.67
N LYS A 24 10.96 1.22 -4.41
CA LYS A 24 10.45 2.45 -5.02
C LYS A 24 9.98 3.46 -3.97
N CYS A 25 9.50 2.99 -2.85
CA CYS A 25 9.05 3.83 -1.73
C CYS A 25 10.16 4.17 -0.75
N GLU A 26 11.35 3.60 -0.93
CA GLU A 26 12.49 3.81 -0.04
C GLU A 26 12.20 3.33 1.40
N VAL A 27 11.48 2.22 1.51
CA VAL A 27 11.19 1.57 2.79
C VAL A 27 11.57 0.10 2.70
N SER A 28 11.53 -0.61 3.82
CA SER A 28 11.84 -2.04 3.83
C SER A 28 10.67 -2.84 3.26
N ARG A 29 10.98 -4.03 2.72
CA ARG A 29 9.96 -4.97 2.27
C ARG A 29 8.98 -5.30 3.39
N GLN A 30 9.49 -5.45 4.62
CA GLN A 30 8.66 -5.76 5.77
C GLN A 30 7.61 -4.68 6.03
N THR A 31 7.95 -3.42 5.77
CA THR A 31 7.00 -2.33 5.90
C THR A 31 5.81 -2.53 4.96
N ILE A 32 6.08 -2.83 3.69
CA ILE A 32 5.02 -3.08 2.71
C ILE A 32 4.20 -4.31 3.12
N SER A 33 4.87 -5.39 3.51
CA SER A 33 4.20 -6.60 3.96
C SER A 33 3.27 -6.33 5.15
N SER A 34 3.74 -5.55 6.12
CA SER A 34 2.94 -5.22 7.30
C SER A 34 1.73 -4.36 6.96
N ILE A 35 1.87 -3.44 6.01
CA ILE A 35 0.74 -2.63 5.55
C ILE A 35 -0.31 -3.53 4.89
N GLU A 36 0.11 -4.46 4.05
CA GLU A 36 -0.81 -5.36 3.36
C GLU A 36 -1.53 -6.30 4.32
N LYS A 37 -0.86 -6.69 5.39
CA LYS A 37 -1.47 -7.54 6.42
C LYS A 37 -2.40 -6.79 7.36
N GLY A 38 -2.34 -5.46 7.36
CA GLY A 38 -3.11 -4.65 8.27
C GLY A 38 -2.48 -4.48 9.65
N ASP A 39 -1.20 -4.83 9.79
CA ASP A 39 -0.46 -4.75 11.05
C ASP A 39 0.21 -3.40 11.28
N TYR A 40 0.25 -2.56 10.27
CA TYR A 40 0.94 -1.27 10.34
C TYR A 40 0.16 -0.21 9.57
N ASN A 41 -0.07 0.93 10.23
CA ASN A 41 -0.72 2.09 9.63
C ASN A 41 0.36 3.02 9.08
N PRO A 42 0.49 3.14 7.75
CA PRO A 42 1.51 4.01 7.18
C PRO A 42 1.21 5.49 7.43
N THR A 43 2.26 6.30 7.45
CA THR A 43 2.10 7.76 7.51
C THR A 43 1.41 8.24 6.23
N ILE A 44 0.81 9.43 6.30
CA ILE A 44 0.17 9.99 5.10
C ILE A 44 1.17 10.20 3.97
N ASN A 45 2.40 10.57 4.29
CA ASN A 45 3.44 10.75 3.29
C ASN A 45 3.75 9.44 2.57
N LEU A 46 3.84 8.34 3.30
CA LEU A 46 4.08 7.03 2.70
C LEU A 46 2.87 6.59 1.85
N CYS A 47 1.65 6.83 2.33
CA CYS A 47 0.44 6.54 1.57
C CYS A 47 0.45 7.27 0.23
N ILE A 48 0.79 8.55 0.23
CA ILE A 48 0.86 9.36 -1.00
C ILE A 48 1.91 8.80 -1.95
N LYS A 49 3.08 8.43 -1.43
CA LYS A 49 4.16 7.88 -2.24
C LYS A 49 3.74 6.57 -2.91
N ILE A 50 3.11 5.67 -2.15
CA ILE A 50 2.60 4.41 -2.68
C ILE A 50 1.56 4.67 -3.77
N CYS A 51 0.62 5.59 -3.52
CA CYS A 51 -0.42 5.92 -4.50
C CYS A 51 0.17 6.45 -5.80
N LYS A 52 1.16 7.32 -5.71
CA LYS A 52 1.82 7.86 -6.91
C LYS A 52 2.51 6.77 -7.73
N ILE A 53 3.18 5.86 -7.05
CA ILE A 53 3.89 4.76 -7.73
C ILE A 53 2.90 3.83 -8.43
N LEU A 54 1.77 3.53 -7.78
CA LEU A 54 0.79 2.60 -8.31
C LEU A 54 -0.26 3.26 -9.22
N GLY A 55 -0.22 4.59 -9.37
CA GLY A 55 -1.19 5.32 -10.19
C GLY A 55 -2.59 5.27 -9.62
N LYS A 56 -2.72 5.27 -8.31
CA LYS A 56 -4.00 5.19 -7.60
C LYS A 56 -4.18 6.40 -6.69
N THR A 57 -5.40 6.59 -6.20
CA THR A 57 -5.71 7.64 -5.22
C THR A 57 -5.68 7.05 -3.82
N LEU A 58 -5.70 7.92 -2.81
CA LEU A 58 -5.80 7.49 -1.42
C LEU A 58 -7.11 6.74 -1.18
N ASP A 59 -8.19 7.17 -1.81
CA ASP A 59 -9.48 6.50 -1.71
C ASP A 59 -9.43 5.08 -2.26
N ASP A 60 -8.65 4.88 -3.33
CA ASP A 60 -8.52 3.57 -3.97
C ASP A 60 -7.82 2.56 -3.06
N LEU A 61 -6.84 3.00 -2.30
CA LEU A 61 -5.95 2.09 -1.58
C LEU A 61 -6.13 2.10 -0.06
N PHE A 62 -6.46 3.24 0.52
CA PHE A 62 -6.40 3.40 1.97
C PHE A 62 -7.71 3.85 2.61
N TRP A 63 -8.70 4.19 1.82
CA TRP A 63 -9.99 4.62 2.35
C TRP A 63 -11.03 3.53 2.16
N ASP A 64 -11.71 3.16 3.25
CA ASP A 64 -12.83 2.22 3.19
C ASP A 64 -14.04 2.89 3.82
N PRO A 65 -15.03 3.34 3.02
CA PRO A 65 -16.20 4.02 3.56
C PRO A 65 -17.03 3.13 4.50
N ASP A 66 -16.90 1.81 4.38
CA ASP A 66 -17.64 0.88 5.23
C ASP A 66 -17.03 0.70 6.62
N GLU A 67 -15.82 1.20 6.84
CA GLU A 67 -15.12 1.09 8.12
C GLU A 67 -15.33 2.28 9.05
N ILE A 68 -16.08 3.27 8.65
CA ILE A 68 -16.30 4.47 9.46
C ILE A 68 -17.30 4.21 10.57
#